data_a9c036eed5ad1a90c61b0c5a59c4be99
#
_entry.id   a9c036eed5ad1a90c61b0c5a59c4be99
#
_cell.length_a   1.000
_cell.length_b   1.000
_cell.length_c   1.000
_cell.angle_alpha   90.00
_cell.angle_beta   90.00
_cell.angle_gamma   90.00
#
_symmetry.space_group_name_H-M   'P 1'
#
loop_
_entity.id
_entity.type
_entity.pdbx_description
1 polymer ?
#
loop_
_entity_poly.entity_id
_entity_poly.type
_entity_poly.pdbx_seq_one_letter_code
_entity_poly.pdbx_strand_id
1 'polypeptide(L)'
;YQEDIDQLSNVYKKYVNKYRKDCAIHSTQWPQQYAFEQIRLKRYLANDKDEFAPHVDSINIESAKRFLVFFIYLEDNERGETNFPQLGLASPCKQGSMLMFPPLWPWVHAGMKPVDKPKYMIGSYLHYT
;
A
#
# COMPACT_ATOMS: atom_id res chain seq x y z
N TYR A 1 5.83 -16.37 -14.02
CA TYR A 1 5.53 -14.93 -13.87
C TYR A 1 4.04 -14.64 -13.81
N GLN A 2 3.26 -15.05 -14.81
CA GLN A 2 1.80 -14.84 -14.80
C GLN A 2 1.13 -15.59 -13.64
N GLU A 3 1.59 -16.78 -13.35
CA GLU A 3 1.11 -17.58 -12.23
C GLU A 3 1.37 -16.87 -10.89
N ASP A 4 2.53 -16.24 -10.73
CA ASP A 4 2.86 -15.48 -9.53
C ASP A 4 1.91 -14.28 -9.37
N ILE A 5 1.61 -13.57 -10.45
CA ILE A 5 0.68 -12.46 -10.46
C ILE A 5 -0.72 -12.93 -10.07
N ASP A 6 -1.17 -14.06 -10.58
CA ASP A 6 -2.50 -14.62 -10.27
C ASP A 6 -2.60 -15.01 -8.80
N GLN A 7 -1.57 -15.66 -8.26
CA GLN A 7 -1.52 -16.01 -6.84
C GLN A 7 -1.54 -14.76 -5.95
N LEU A 8 -0.74 -13.76 -6.30
CA LEU A 8 -0.67 -12.52 -5.55
C LEU A 8 -2.01 -11.76 -5.60
N SER A 9 -2.65 -11.73 -6.76
CA SER A 9 -3.99 -11.13 -6.93
C SER A 9 -5.02 -11.80 -6.02
N ASN A 10 -4.96 -13.12 -5.90
CA ASN A 10 -5.86 -13.87 -5.02
C ASN A 10 -5.61 -13.54 -3.54
N VAL A 11 -4.35 -13.38 -3.15
CA VAL A 11 -3.99 -12.95 -1.80
C VAL A 11 -4.55 -11.56 -1.52
N TYR A 12 -4.37 -10.62 -2.44
CA TYR A 12 -4.92 -9.26 -2.27
C TYR A 12 -6.44 -9.27 -2.15
N LYS A 13 -7.14 -10.03 -2.99
CA LYS A 13 -8.61 -10.15 -2.91
C LYS A 13 -9.06 -10.64 -1.56
N LYS A 14 -8.39 -11.66 -1.03
CA LYS A 14 -8.68 -12.21 0.30
C LYS A 14 -8.54 -11.15 1.39
N TYR A 15 -7.44 -10.40 1.38
CA TYR A 15 -7.17 -9.42 2.42
C TYR A 15 -7.94 -8.11 2.24
N VAL A 16 -8.34 -7.76 1.03
CA VAL A 16 -9.30 -6.67 0.80
C VAL A 16 -10.63 -7.00 1.48
N ASN A 17 -11.12 -8.23 1.33
CA ASN A 17 -12.35 -8.66 2.01
C ASN A 17 -12.20 -8.63 3.53
N LYS A 18 -11.06 -9.05 4.04
CA LYS A 18 -10.76 -8.97 5.47
C LYS A 18 -10.72 -7.53 5.97
N TYR A 19 -10.08 -6.65 5.21
CA TYR A 19 -10.01 -5.22 5.52
C TYR A 19 -11.41 -4.60 5.61
N ARG A 20 -12.28 -4.89 4.64
CA ARG A 20 -13.66 -4.39 4.65
C ARG A 20 -14.41 -4.82 5.90
N LYS A 21 -14.23 -6.08 6.30
CA LYS A 21 -14.85 -6.64 7.50
C LYS A 21 -14.29 -6.01 8.77
N ASP A 22 -12.97 -5.96 8.89
CA ASP A 22 -12.28 -5.44 10.08
C ASP A 22 -12.57 -3.96 10.30
N CYS A 23 -12.69 -3.18 9.22
CA CYS A 23 -13.01 -1.75 9.28
C CYS A 23 -14.51 -1.47 9.28
N ALA A 24 -15.34 -2.50 9.30
CA ALA A 24 -16.82 -2.39 9.30
C ALA A 24 -17.34 -1.50 8.14
N ILE A 25 -16.75 -1.67 6.95
CA ILE A 25 -17.16 -0.91 5.77
C ILE A 25 -18.47 -1.48 5.23
N HIS A 26 -19.53 -0.66 5.25
CA HIS A 26 -20.84 -1.07 4.78
C HIS A 26 -20.86 -1.19 3.25
N SER A 27 -21.76 -2.04 2.72
CA SER A 27 -21.89 -2.25 1.28
C SER A 27 -22.22 -0.98 0.49
N THR A 28 -22.89 -0.01 1.11
CA THR A 28 -23.19 1.29 0.50
C THR A 28 -21.97 2.23 0.43
N GLN A 29 -20.89 1.88 1.10
CA GLN A 29 -19.64 2.65 1.17
C GLN A 29 -18.55 2.08 0.29
N TRP A 30 -18.85 1.04 -0.45
CA TRP A 30 -17.89 0.32 -1.30
C TRP A 30 -18.48 0.21 -2.71
N PRO A 31 -17.70 0.46 -3.76
CA PRO A 31 -18.22 0.38 -5.12
C PRO A 31 -18.60 -1.05 -5.51
N GLN A 32 -19.67 -1.18 -6.29
CA GLN A 32 -20.09 -2.49 -6.82
C GLN A 32 -19.13 -2.99 -7.90
N GLN A 33 -18.53 -2.07 -8.65
CA GLN A 33 -17.55 -2.37 -9.69
C GLN A 33 -16.26 -1.63 -9.41
N TYR A 34 -15.15 -2.35 -9.51
CA TYR A 34 -13.83 -1.79 -9.32
C TYR A 34 -12.80 -2.70 -9.98
N ALA A 35 -11.59 -2.20 -10.14
CA ALA A 35 -10.50 -2.94 -10.74
C ALA A 35 -9.21 -2.76 -9.96
N PHE A 36 -8.32 -3.75 -10.06
CA PHE A 36 -6.95 -3.65 -9.59
C PHE A 36 -6.11 -2.93 -10.62
N GLU A 37 -5.25 -2.03 -10.17
CA GLU A 37 -4.20 -1.49 -11.03
C GLU A 37 -3.08 -2.51 -11.19
N GLN A 38 -2.14 -2.22 -12.07
CA GLN A 38 -0.98 -3.07 -12.28
C GLN A 38 -0.20 -3.23 -10.97
N ILE A 39 0.15 -4.47 -10.63
CA ILE A 39 0.99 -4.75 -9.48
C ILE A 39 2.40 -4.26 -9.77
N ARG A 40 3.00 -3.55 -8.81
CA ARG A 40 4.33 -2.97 -8.93
C ARG A 40 5.24 -3.42 -7.80
N LEU A 41 6.44 -3.82 -8.17
CA LEU A 41 7.52 -4.07 -7.24
C LEU A 41 8.34 -2.78 -7.09
N LYS A 42 8.54 -2.35 -5.85
CA LYS A 42 9.34 -1.16 -5.53
C LYS A 42 10.56 -1.56 -4.72
N ARG A 43 11.69 -0.99 -5.08
CA ARG A 43 12.94 -1.15 -4.35
C ARG A 43 13.45 0.21 -3.88
N TYR A 44 13.80 0.28 -2.61
CA TYR A 44 14.46 1.44 -2.01
C TYR A 44 15.85 1.01 -1.60
N LEU A 45 16.87 1.66 -2.16
CA LEU A 45 18.26 1.34 -1.85
C LEU A 45 18.68 1.96 -0.52
N ALA A 46 19.59 1.29 0.18
CA ALA A 46 20.17 1.80 1.43
C ALA A 46 21.27 2.82 1.12
N ASN A 47 20.93 3.91 0.42
CA ASN A 47 21.86 4.94 -0.06
C ASN A 47 21.63 6.29 0.62
N ASP A 48 20.84 6.33 1.68
CA ASP A 48 20.48 7.53 2.44
C ASP A 48 19.69 8.57 1.63
N LYS A 49 19.18 8.19 0.46
CA LYS A 49 18.44 9.07 -0.44
C LYS A 49 17.08 8.52 -0.83
N ASP A 50 16.96 7.20 -0.96
CA ASP A 50 15.75 6.56 -1.42
C ASP A 50 14.69 6.57 -0.33
N GLU A 51 13.78 7.52 -0.40
CA GLU A 51 12.62 7.61 0.47
C GLU A 51 11.44 8.13 -0.34
N PHE A 52 10.25 7.90 0.18
CA PHE A 52 9.05 8.50 -0.38
C PHE A 52 8.61 9.60 0.59
N ALA A 53 8.75 10.86 0.17
CA ALA A 53 8.35 12.02 0.98
C ALA A 53 6.86 11.94 1.36
N PRO A 54 6.42 12.61 2.42
CA PRO A 54 5.01 12.62 2.81
C PRO A 54 4.11 13.02 1.66
N HIS A 55 3.11 12.18 1.35
CA HIS A 55 2.23 12.37 0.20
C HIS A 55 0.92 11.60 0.39
N VAL A 56 -0.03 11.86 -0.52
CA VAL A 56 -1.20 11.01 -0.75
C VAL A 56 -1.20 10.57 -2.20
N ASP A 57 -1.89 9.48 -2.51
CA ASP A 57 -1.85 8.89 -3.85
C ASP A 57 -2.98 9.38 -4.76
N SER A 58 -4.04 9.97 -4.21
CA SER A 58 -5.13 10.60 -4.98
C SER A 58 -4.99 12.11 -4.89
N ILE A 59 -4.40 12.73 -5.91
CA ILE A 59 -4.05 14.16 -5.89
C ILE A 59 -4.58 14.95 -7.08
N ASN A 60 -5.11 14.28 -8.10
CA ASN A 60 -5.62 14.92 -9.31
C ASN A 60 -6.75 14.08 -9.90
N ILE A 61 -7.34 14.54 -10.99
CA ILE A 61 -8.46 13.83 -11.64
C ILE A 61 -8.07 12.41 -12.03
N GLU A 62 -6.89 12.23 -12.57
CA GLU A 62 -6.43 10.90 -13.03
C GLU A 62 -6.28 9.92 -11.88
N SER A 63 -5.71 10.34 -10.76
CA SER A 63 -5.51 9.49 -9.58
C SER A 63 -6.71 9.46 -8.64
N ALA A 64 -7.69 10.35 -8.81
CA ALA A 64 -8.88 10.43 -7.97
C ALA A 64 -9.75 9.18 -8.02
N LYS A 65 -9.61 8.35 -9.06
CA LYS A 65 -10.32 7.07 -9.17
C LYS A 65 -9.82 6.02 -8.17
N ARG A 66 -8.65 6.20 -7.56
CA ARG A 66 -8.09 5.29 -6.55
C ARG A 66 -8.84 5.47 -5.24
N PHE A 67 -9.23 4.37 -4.60
CA PHE A 67 -9.90 4.42 -3.31
C PHE A 67 -9.27 3.52 -2.24
N LEU A 68 -8.31 2.67 -2.62
CA LEU A 68 -7.57 1.85 -1.66
C LEU A 68 -6.15 1.63 -2.18
N VAL A 69 -5.18 1.81 -1.32
CA VAL A 69 -3.78 1.45 -1.57
C VAL A 69 -3.43 0.27 -0.68
N PHE A 70 -2.63 -0.66 -1.20
CA PHE A 70 -2.17 -1.81 -0.45
C PHE A 70 -0.83 -2.32 -0.96
N PHE A 71 -0.02 -2.82 -0.06
CA PHE A 71 1.26 -3.43 -0.40
C PHE A 71 1.72 -4.39 0.68
N ILE A 72 2.65 -5.27 0.30
CA ILE A 72 3.30 -6.22 1.19
C ILE A 72 4.78 -5.86 1.27
N TYR A 73 5.33 -5.86 2.48
CA TYR A 73 6.78 -5.80 2.69
C TYR A 73 7.36 -7.19 2.41
N LEU A 74 8.39 -7.26 1.57
CA LEU A 74 8.97 -8.54 1.16
C LEU A 74 10.11 -9.01 2.09
N GLU A 75 10.67 -8.11 2.89
CA GLU A 75 11.72 -8.41 3.85
C GLU A 75 11.58 -7.52 5.08
N ASP A 76 12.18 -7.96 6.18
CA ASP A 76 12.34 -7.10 7.35
C ASP A 76 13.28 -5.94 7.01
N ASN A 77 12.96 -4.75 7.47
CA ASN A 77 13.83 -3.59 7.38
C ASN A 77 13.61 -2.70 8.60
N GLU A 78 14.62 -2.56 9.42
CA GLU A 78 14.49 -1.91 10.73
C GLU A 78 14.10 -0.43 10.63
N ARG A 79 14.52 0.24 9.58
CA ARG A 79 14.29 1.67 9.37
C ARG A 79 13.38 1.99 8.20
N GLY A 80 12.85 0.98 7.53
CA GLY A 80 12.06 1.13 6.32
C GLY A 80 10.55 1.22 6.53
N GLU A 81 10.10 1.64 7.70
CA GLU A 81 8.66 1.72 8.03
C GLU A 81 7.90 2.70 7.13
N THR A 82 6.60 2.53 7.07
CA THR A 82 5.67 3.51 6.49
C THR A 82 5.11 4.35 7.63
N ASN A 83 5.31 5.64 7.56
CA ASN A 83 4.91 6.59 8.60
C ASN A 83 3.68 7.38 8.17
N PHE A 84 2.72 7.54 9.09
CA PHE A 84 1.52 8.37 8.93
C PHE A 84 1.62 9.54 9.92
N PRO A 85 2.31 10.62 9.56
CA PRO A 85 2.64 11.67 10.52
C PRO A 85 1.41 12.37 11.13
N GLN A 86 0.33 12.52 10.35
CA GLN A 86 -0.88 13.17 10.85
C GLN A 86 -1.69 12.28 11.81
N LEU A 87 -1.49 10.98 11.76
CA LEU A 87 -2.19 10.03 12.63
C LEU A 87 -1.32 9.56 13.80
N GLY A 88 -0.04 9.93 13.82
CA GLY A 88 0.90 9.46 14.83
C GLY A 88 1.12 7.95 14.78
N LEU A 89 1.03 7.35 13.60
CA LEU A 89 1.16 5.90 13.41
C LEU A 89 2.34 5.59 12.49
N ALA A 90 2.93 4.42 12.70
CA ALA A 90 3.95 3.88 11.83
C ALA A 90 3.72 2.38 11.65
N SER A 91 3.89 1.89 10.43
CA SER A 91 3.80 0.46 10.12
C SER A 91 5.21 -0.09 9.96
N PRO A 92 5.66 -1.00 10.86
CA PRO A 92 6.98 -1.60 10.74
C PRO A 92 7.14 -2.37 9.43
N CYS A 93 8.33 -2.28 8.85
CA CYS A 93 8.66 -3.03 7.64
C CYS A 93 9.04 -4.47 8.01
N LYS A 94 8.04 -5.32 8.13
CA LYS A 94 8.22 -6.74 8.46
C LYS A 94 7.80 -7.62 7.30
N GLN A 95 8.61 -8.61 7.00
CA GLN A 95 8.38 -9.57 5.93
C GLN A 95 6.96 -10.17 6.03
N GLY A 96 6.23 -10.13 4.94
CA GLY A 96 4.89 -10.68 4.86
C GLY A 96 3.78 -9.82 5.45
N SER A 97 4.12 -8.68 6.06
CA SER A 97 3.09 -7.72 6.54
C SER A 97 2.45 -7.02 5.37
N MET A 98 1.13 -6.92 5.40
CA MET A 98 0.35 -6.19 4.40
C MET A 98 -0.27 -4.96 5.03
N LEU A 99 -0.14 -3.83 4.35
CA LEU A 99 -0.71 -2.56 4.77
C LEU A 99 -1.76 -2.14 3.76
N MET A 100 -2.93 -1.69 4.25
CA MET A 100 -4.03 -1.17 3.42
C MET A 100 -4.57 0.09 4.05
N PHE A 101 -4.81 1.10 3.21
CA PHE A 101 -5.38 2.37 3.68
C PHE A 101 -5.94 3.18 2.50
N PRO A 102 -6.83 4.15 2.76
CA PRO A 102 -7.30 5.04 1.71
C PRO A 102 -6.18 5.96 1.21
N PRO A 103 -6.16 6.29 -0.09
CA PRO A 103 -5.09 7.10 -0.69
C PRO A 103 -5.30 8.61 -0.55
N LEU A 104 -6.11 9.05 0.42
CA LEU A 104 -6.48 10.44 0.66
C LEU A 104 -5.99 10.92 2.02
N TRP A 105 -6.02 12.27 2.23
CA TRP A 105 -5.86 12.77 3.58
C TRP A 105 -7.02 12.25 4.48
N PRO A 106 -6.85 11.97 5.75
CA PRO A 106 -5.68 12.22 6.61
C PRO A 106 -4.59 11.12 6.55
N TRP A 107 -4.63 10.22 5.57
CA TRP A 107 -3.64 9.14 5.42
C TRP A 107 -2.43 9.60 4.60
N VAL A 108 -1.97 10.85 4.84
CA VAL A 108 -0.66 11.28 4.36
C VAL A 108 0.39 10.32 4.92
N HIS A 109 1.23 9.80 4.07
CA HIS A 109 2.21 8.79 4.47
C HIS A 109 3.56 9.02 3.80
N ALA A 110 4.60 8.49 4.44
CA ALA A 110 5.97 8.54 3.95
C ALA A 110 6.59 7.16 4.05
N GLY A 111 7.22 6.72 2.97
CA GLY A 111 8.06 5.52 2.98
C GLY A 111 9.44 5.91 3.45
N MET A 112 9.80 5.52 4.68
CA MET A 112 11.08 5.89 5.27
C MET A 112 12.22 5.18 4.54
N LYS A 113 13.38 5.85 4.49
CA LYS A 113 14.54 5.32 3.78
C LYS A 113 15.20 4.21 4.59
N PRO A 114 15.56 3.09 3.93
CA PRO A 114 16.29 2.03 4.61
C PRO A 114 17.73 2.44 4.87
N VAL A 115 18.35 1.89 5.91
CA VAL A 115 19.71 2.24 6.33
C VAL A 115 20.70 1.11 6.02
N ASP A 116 20.40 -0.12 6.45
CA ASP A 116 21.35 -1.23 6.41
C ASP A 116 21.27 -2.08 5.15
N LYS A 117 20.08 -2.22 4.58
CA LYS A 117 19.85 -3.05 3.39
C LYS A 117 18.68 -2.51 2.59
N PRO A 118 18.57 -2.87 1.30
CA PRO A 118 17.45 -2.43 0.47
C PRO A 118 16.09 -2.86 1.04
N LYS A 119 15.08 -2.04 0.80
CA LYS A 119 13.70 -2.32 1.16
C LYS A 119 12.92 -2.68 -0.11
N TYR A 120 12.15 -3.77 -0.05
CA TYR A 120 11.31 -4.22 -1.15
C TYR A 120 9.86 -4.27 -0.74
N MET A 121 9.00 -3.72 -1.58
CA MET A 121 7.55 -3.75 -1.41
C MET A 121 6.89 -4.12 -2.72
N ILE A 122 5.76 -4.82 -2.65
CA ILE A 122 4.96 -5.14 -3.83
C ILE A 122 3.51 -4.80 -3.55
N GLY A 123 2.90 -4.05 -4.44
CA GLY A 123 1.55 -3.57 -4.18
C GLY A 123 0.83 -3.02 -5.39
N SER A 124 -0.36 -2.49 -5.14
CA SER A 124 -1.22 -1.93 -6.15
C SER A 124 -2.29 -1.03 -5.51
N TYR A 125 -3.27 -0.68 -6.32
CA TYR A 125 -4.43 0.10 -5.91
C TYR A 125 -5.71 -0.58 -6.39
N LEU A 126 -6.82 -0.31 -5.70
CA LEU A 126 -8.15 -0.46 -6.27
C LEU A 126 -8.61 0.89 -6.78
N HIS A 127 -9.27 0.88 -7.94
CA HIS A 127 -9.86 2.09 -8.49
C HIS A 127 -11.29 1.85 -9.00
N TYR A 128 -12.06 2.93 -9.04
CA TYR A 128 -13.40 2.91 -9.66
C TYR A 128 -13.29 2.65 -11.14
N THR A 129 -14.28 1.99 -11.68
CA THR A 129 -14.39 1.74 -13.13
C THR A 129 -15.60 2.42 -13.73
#